data_b2ba990020b4466f725f683e2b1a47d9
#
_entry.id   b2ba990020b4466f725f683e2b1a47d9
#
_cell.length_a   1.000
_cell.length_b   1.000
_cell.length_c   1.000
_cell.angle_alpha   90.00
_cell.angle_beta   90.00
_cell.angle_gamma   90.00
#
_symmetry.space_group_name_H-M   'P 1'
#
loop_
_entity.id
_entity.type
_entity.pdbx_description
1 polymer ?
#
loop_
_entity_poly.entity_id
_entity_poly.type
_entity_poly.pdbx_seq_one_letter_code
_entity_poly.pdbx_strand_id
1 'polypeptide(L)'
;MSTSLRSPEPTDTRRPASGSSQVTTLKRRPAAHSRHRGVAGLVAVCVLALGVAACSVRDAKAEASASASASASAAIARAEKGIADANASATASREAALTPELRAKRDAALAEPAPAKPPQMNEDSAEGAAASVGYFLNLYRYAFMTGDTTEFAAMSDDRCKFCKSTIDDANDIHSKGGWADKWDQEIVSMTYYEKLEGYEYNRVKVIVNYGAMASYYGDGQNPSTSEATYGQEVNFGVRYNNGRWMVGAVEAVSK
;
A
#
# COMPACT_ATOMS: atom_id res chain seq x y z
N MET A 1 -12.89 -64.67 16.89
CA MET A 1 -12.23 -64.70 15.57
C MET A 1 -11.53 -63.39 15.36
N SER A 2 -10.24 -63.39 15.65
CA SER A 2 -9.38 -62.19 15.56
C SER A 2 -8.75 -62.17 14.17
N THR A 3 -8.92 -61.07 13.45
CA THR A 3 -8.21 -60.86 12.19
C THR A 3 -7.33 -59.64 12.35
N SER A 4 -6.03 -59.93 12.50
CA SER A 4 -4.93 -58.99 12.49
C SER A 4 -4.71 -58.45 11.08
N LEU A 5 -4.74 -57.14 10.88
CA LEU A 5 -4.30 -56.52 9.64
C LEU A 5 -3.00 -55.75 9.89
N ARG A 6 -2.00 -56.21 9.19
CA ARG A 6 -0.60 -55.83 9.13
C ARG A 6 -0.44 -54.44 8.46
N SER A 7 0.35 -53.55 9.08
CA SER A 7 0.84 -52.31 8.48
C SER A 7 1.85 -52.61 7.37
N PRO A 8 1.88 -51.87 6.28
CA PRO A 8 3.01 -51.87 5.34
C PRO A 8 4.08 -50.84 5.79
N GLU A 9 5.32 -51.30 5.68
CA GLU A 9 6.55 -50.51 5.89
C GLU A 9 6.73 -49.42 4.84
N PRO A 10 7.45 -48.33 5.17
CA PRO A 10 7.80 -47.29 4.21
C PRO A 10 9.02 -47.71 3.38
N THR A 11 8.86 -47.74 2.07
CA THR A 11 9.96 -47.93 1.11
C THR A 11 10.74 -46.64 0.96
N ASP A 12 11.99 -46.72 1.33
CA ASP A 12 13.11 -45.79 1.05
C ASP A 12 13.33 -45.67 -0.47
N THR A 13 13.23 -44.46 -1.03
CA THR A 13 13.65 -44.21 -2.41
C THR A 13 14.37 -42.86 -2.51
N ARG A 14 15.69 -42.98 -2.41
CA ARG A 14 16.75 -42.24 -3.15
C ARG A 14 16.50 -40.77 -3.54
N ARG A 15 17.31 -39.93 -2.90
CA ARG A 15 17.76 -38.63 -3.37
C ARG A 15 18.36 -38.70 -4.79
N PRO A 16 18.13 -37.71 -5.65
CA PRO A 16 19.10 -37.29 -6.64
C PRO A 16 19.69 -35.93 -6.31
N ALA A 17 20.97 -35.90 -6.38
CA ALA A 17 22.00 -34.96 -6.69
C ALA A 17 21.71 -33.46 -6.84
N SER A 18 22.48 -32.70 -6.07
CA SER A 18 23.11 -31.40 -6.36
C SER A 18 22.89 -30.85 -7.77
N GLY A 19 22.08 -29.81 -7.86
CA GLY A 19 22.12 -28.83 -8.95
C GLY A 19 22.82 -27.57 -8.46
N SER A 20 24.07 -27.39 -8.87
CA SER A 20 24.88 -26.19 -8.68
C SER A 20 24.25 -25.01 -9.40
N SER A 21 23.60 -24.09 -8.67
CA SER A 21 23.19 -22.80 -9.22
C SER A 21 24.41 -21.89 -9.29
N GLN A 22 24.88 -21.65 -10.51
CA GLN A 22 25.91 -20.68 -10.80
C GLN A 22 25.42 -19.27 -10.45
N VAL A 23 26.09 -18.66 -9.48
CA VAL A 23 25.98 -17.24 -9.17
C VAL A 23 26.63 -16.47 -10.33
N THR A 24 25.79 -15.88 -11.19
CA THR A 24 26.23 -14.95 -12.22
C THR A 24 26.56 -13.61 -11.55
N THR A 25 27.84 -13.41 -11.28
CA THR A 25 28.41 -12.12 -10.85
C THR A 25 28.24 -11.09 -11.97
N LEU A 26 27.30 -10.17 -11.83
CA LEU A 26 27.21 -8.98 -12.67
C LEU A 26 28.38 -8.05 -12.37
N LYS A 27 29.35 -8.06 -13.30
CA LYS A 27 30.55 -7.22 -13.34
C LYS A 27 30.10 -5.74 -13.44
N ARG A 28 30.31 -4.98 -12.39
CA ARG A 28 30.14 -3.52 -12.38
C ARG A 28 31.08 -2.90 -13.40
N ARG A 29 30.51 -2.20 -14.38
CA ARG A 29 31.28 -1.32 -15.28
C ARG A 29 31.67 -0.06 -14.48
N PRO A 30 32.94 0.37 -14.55
CA PRO A 30 33.35 1.65 -13.96
C PRO A 30 32.78 2.81 -14.77
N ALA A 31 32.17 3.79 -14.04
CA ALA A 31 31.71 5.04 -14.61
C ALA A 31 32.92 5.84 -15.15
N ALA A 32 32.81 6.24 -16.40
CA ALA A 32 33.79 7.10 -17.05
C ALA A 32 33.72 8.51 -16.41
N HIS A 33 34.86 8.92 -15.83
CA HIS A 33 35.05 10.31 -15.39
C HIS A 33 35.16 11.21 -16.63
N SER A 34 34.14 12.01 -16.86
CA SER A 34 34.20 13.15 -17.77
C SER A 34 35.05 14.24 -17.13
N ARG A 35 36.24 14.44 -17.64
CA ARG A 35 37.14 15.55 -17.33
C ARG A 35 36.57 16.80 -18.02
N HIS A 36 35.89 17.67 -17.30
CA HIS A 36 35.67 19.02 -17.78
C HIS A 36 36.96 19.83 -17.64
N ARG A 37 37.50 20.17 -18.79
CA ARG A 37 38.62 21.09 -18.95
C ARG A 37 38.25 22.45 -18.46
N GLY A 38 39.05 22.97 -17.53
CA GLY A 38 38.95 24.34 -17.06
C GLY A 38 39.19 25.32 -18.17
N VAL A 39 38.36 26.32 -18.26
CA VAL A 39 38.62 27.57 -18.95
C VAL A 39 39.09 28.57 -17.91
N ALA A 40 40.42 28.76 -17.87
CA ALA A 40 41.02 29.88 -17.18
C ALA A 40 40.84 31.10 -18.07
N GLY A 41 40.10 32.09 -17.58
CA GLY A 41 39.83 33.35 -18.29
C GLY A 41 39.95 34.54 -17.35
N LEU A 42 41.12 35.11 -17.32
CA LEU A 42 41.47 36.54 -17.09
C LEU A 42 40.82 37.26 -15.92
N VAL A 43 41.58 37.34 -14.84
CA VAL A 43 41.49 38.40 -13.83
C VAL A 43 42.02 39.69 -14.45
N ALA A 44 41.12 40.63 -14.80
CA ALA A 44 41.46 42.02 -15.04
C ALA A 44 41.34 42.78 -13.73
N VAL A 45 42.49 43.15 -13.18
CA VAL A 45 42.62 44.07 -12.05
C VAL A 45 42.23 45.45 -12.52
N CYS A 46 41.12 46.02 -12.02
CA CYS A 46 40.90 47.46 -11.97
C CYS A 46 40.71 47.85 -10.51
N VAL A 47 41.80 48.31 -9.92
CA VAL A 47 41.82 49.05 -8.65
C VAL A 47 41.73 50.53 -8.96
N LEU A 48 40.96 51.25 -8.15
CA LEU A 48 40.86 52.66 -7.94
C LEU A 48 39.69 53.44 -8.60
N ALA A 49 38.63 53.58 -7.82
CA ALA A 49 38.00 54.89 -7.53
C ALA A 49 37.21 54.75 -6.22
N LEU A 50 37.77 55.27 -5.15
CA LEU A 50 37.11 55.57 -3.88
C LEU A 50 36.10 56.70 -4.11
N GLY A 51 34.82 56.44 -3.80
CA GLY A 51 33.83 57.53 -3.76
C GLY A 51 32.38 56.96 -3.70
N VAL A 52 31.86 56.94 -2.47
CA VAL A 52 30.43 57.09 -2.15
C VAL A 52 29.41 56.33 -3.03
N ALA A 53 29.26 55.04 -2.84
CA ALA A 53 28.11 54.32 -3.32
C ALA A 53 27.82 53.04 -2.48
N ALA A 54 27.88 53.13 -1.15
CA ALA A 54 27.61 52.00 -0.27
C ALA A 54 26.10 51.68 -0.13
N CYS A 55 25.20 52.56 -0.58
CA CYS A 55 23.75 52.34 -0.51
C CYS A 55 23.19 51.65 -1.76
N SER A 56 23.72 51.96 -2.94
CA SER A 56 23.14 51.42 -4.21
C SER A 56 23.42 49.95 -4.46
N VAL A 57 24.51 49.38 -3.90
CA VAL A 57 24.83 47.95 -4.09
C VAL A 57 23.98 47.05 -3.21
N ARG A 58 23.54 47.52 -2.04
CA ARG A 58 22.62 46.80 -1.18
C ARG A 58 21.22 46.74 -1.79
N ASP A 59 20.74 47.84 -2.34
CA ASP A 59 19.43 47.92 -2.96
C ASP A 59 19.38 47.09 -4.26
N ALA A 60 20.40 47.16 -5.11
CA ALA A 60 20.51 46.35 -6.32
C ALA A 60 20.60 44.85 -6.02
N LYS A 61 21.27 44.45 -4.92
CA LYS A 61 21.33 43.04 -4.50
C LYS A 61 20.00 42.56 -3.89
N ALA A 62 19.29 43.43 -3.17
CA ALA A 62 17.95 43.13 -2.64
C ALA A 62 16.93 43.00 -3.77
N GLU A 63 16.94 43.91 -4.75
CA GLU A 63 16.08 43.84 -5.94
C GLU A 63 16.38 42.61 -6.81
N ALA A 64 17.67 42.28 -7.02
CA ALA A 64 18.03 41.06 -7.76
C ALA A 64 17.60 39.78 -7.04
N SER A 65 17.69 39.74 -5.71
CA SER A 65 17.22 38.56 -4.95
C SER A 65 15.69 38.48 -4.91
N ALA A 66 14.98 39.61 -4.81
CA ALA A 66 13.52 39.65 -4.88
C ALA A 66 13.02 39.26 -6.27
N SER A 67 13.67 39.71 -7.33
CA SER A 67 13.36 39.31 -8.72
C SER A 67 13.62 37.85 -8.98
N ALA A 68 14.73 37.28 -8.46
CA ALA A 68 15.02 35.84 -8.56
C ALA A 68 13.99 35.01 -7.80
N SER A 69 13.58 35.43 -6.60
CA SER A 69 12.53 34.77 -5.82
C SER A 69 11.17 34.81 -6.51
N ALA A 70 10.80 35.96 -7.08
CA ALA A 70 9.55 36.10 -7.84
C ALA A 70 9.55 35.22 -9.10
N SER A 71 10.70 35.14 -9.81
CA SER A 71 10.84 34.26 -10.98
C SER A 71 10.77 32.78 -10.61
N ALA A 72 11.37 32.38 -9.49
CA ALA A 72 11.29 31.01 -8.97
C ALA A 72 9.85 30.65 -8.57
N SER A 73 9.15 31.54 -7.86
CA SER A 73 7.76 31.34 -7.48
C SER A 73 6.84 31.22 -8.69
N ALA A 74 7.05 32.05 -9.71
CA ALA A 74 6.30 31.99 -10.97
C ALA A 74 6.61 30.70 -11.77
N ALA A 75 7.82 30.19 -11.69
CA ALA A 75 8.19 28.91 -12.30
C ALA A 75 7.52 27.72 -11.59
N ILE A 76 7.50 27.73 -10.25
CA ILE A 76 6.81 26.73 -9.42
C ILE A 76 5.32 26.74 -9.74
N ALA A 77 4.66 27.89 -9.71
CA ALA A 77 3.23 28.01 -10.02
C ALA A 77 2.86 27.50 -11.42
N ARG A 78 3.75 27.75 -12.41
CA ARG A 78 3.55 27.19 -13.77
C ARG A 78 3.71 25.69 -13.81
N ALA A 79 4.68 25.13 -13.06
CA ALA A 79 4.87 23.69 -12.97
C ALA A 79 3.68 23.01 -12.27
N GLU A 80 3.21 23.57 -11.16
CA GLU A 80 2.03 23.09 -10.43
C GLU A 80 0.78 23.12 -11.33
N LYS A 81 0.57 24.21 -12.06
CA LYS A 81 -0.53 24.28 -13.02
C LYS A 81 -0.38 23.25 -14.13
N GLY A 82 0.80 23.05 -14.68
CA GLY A 82 1.06 22.02 -15.70
C GLY A 82 0.77 20.62 -15.20
N ILE A 83 1.12 20.30 -13.96
CA ILE A 83 0.80 19.01 -13.30
C ILE A 83 -0.71 18.88 -13.11
N ALA A 84 -1.39 19.92 -12.65
CA ALA A 84 -2.84 19.92 -12.47
C ALA A 84 -3.58 19.71 -13.81
N ASP A 85 -3.17 20.41 -14.86
CA ASP A 85 -3.76 20.27 -16.21
C ASP A 85 -3.52 18.87 -16.79
N ALA A 86 -2.32 18.30 -16.59
CA ALA A 86 -2.00 16.93 -17.02
C ALA A 86 -2.84 15.88 -16.26
N ASN A 87 -3.00 16.06 -14.95
CA ASN A 87 -3.83 15.19 -14.13
C ASN A 87 -5.31 15.27 -14.54
N ALA A 88 -5.82 16.47 -14.79
CA ALA A 88 -7.19 16.67 -15.26
C ALA A 88 -7.42 16.00 -16.63
N SER A 89 -6.47 16.15 -17.55
CA SER A 89 -6.52 15.51 -18.87
C SER A 89 -6.48 13.98 -18.78
N ALA A 90 -5.60 13.44 -17.93
CA ALA A 90 -5.53 11.99 -17.69
C ALA A 90 -6.83 11.46 -17.06
N THR A 91 -7.42 12.21 -16.13
CA THR A 91 -8.71 11.85 -15.52
C THR A 91 -9.82 11.86 -16.55
N ALA A 92 -9.93 12.91 -17.38
CA ALA A 92 -10.93 12.98 -18.45
C ALA A 92 -10.79 11.83 -19.45
N SER A 93 -9.56 11.45 -19.80
CA SER A 93 -9.31 10.32 -20.69
C SER A 93 -9.76 8.99 -20.07
N ARG A 94 -9.48 8.76 -18.79
CA ARG A 94 -9.97 7.58 -18.07
C ARG A 94 -11.49 7.53 -18.01
N GLU A 95 -12.13 8.66 -17.68
CA GLU A 95 -13.60 8.76 -17.66
C GLU A 95 -14.24 8.45 -19.02
N ALA A 96 -13.63 8.92 -20.10
CA ALA A 96 -14.11 8.65 -21.45
C ALA A 96 -13.95 7.18 -21.87
N ALA A 97 -12.98 6.48 -21.30
CA ALA A 97 -12.72 5.06 -21.58
C ALA A 97 -13.71 4.12 -20.87
N LEU A 98 -14.35 4.57 -19.78
CA LEU A 98 -15.29 3.74 -19.03
C LEU A 98 -16.65 3.63 -19.73
N THR A 99 -17.18 2.41 -19.85
CA THR A 99 -18.58 2.20 -20.24
C THR A 99 -19.52 2.73 -19.14
N PRO A 100 -20.80 3.02 -19.46
CA PRO A 100 -21.78 3.43 -18.44
C PRO A 100 -21.89 2.42 -17.29
N GLU A 101 -21.83 1.12 -17.57
CA GLU A 101 -21.91 0.05 -16.58
C GLU A 101 -20.70 0.05 -15.64
N LEU A 102 -19.49 0.18 -16.18
CA LEU A 102 -18.24 0.25 -15.37
C LEU A 102 -18.23 1.51 -14.52
N ARG A 103 -18.70 2.63 -15.06
CA ARG A 103 -18.82 3.87 -14.29
C ARG A 103 -19.80 3.72 -13.14
N ALA A 104 -20.97 3.11 -13.36
CA ALA A 104 -21.94 2.85 -12.30
C ALA A 104 -21.38 1.94 -11.20
N LYS A 105 -20.63 0.89 -11.57
CA LYS A 105 -19.97 -0.01 -10.61
C LYS A 105 -18.91 0.72 -9.78
N ARG A 106 -18.05 1.50 -10.44
CA ARG A 106 -17.05 2.32 -9.75
C ARG A 106 -17.70 3.30 -8.79
N ASP A 107 -18.70 4.04 -9.22
CA ASP A 107 -19.36 5.06 -8.43
C ASP A 107 -20.05 4.41 -7.22
N ALA A 108 -20.63 3.22 -7.38
CA ALA A 108 -21.20 2.44 -6.28
C ALA A 108 -20.12 1.97 -5.27
N ALA A 109 -18.95 1.53 -5.75
CA ALA A 109 -17.84 1.13 -4.89
C ALA A 109 -17.27 2.31 -4.10
N LEU A 110 -17.02 3.44 -4.78
CA LEU A 110 -16.48 4.65 -4.15
C LEU A 110 -17.46 5.31 -3.17
N ALA A 111 -18.77 5.08 -3.32
CA ALA A 111 -19.81 5.58 -2.42
C ALA A 111 -20.09 4.64 -1.23
N GLU A 112 -19.36 3.53 -1.08
CA GLU A 112 -19.56 2.62 0.05
C GLU A 112 -19.35 3.37 1.37
N PRO A 113 -20.31 3.30 2.31
CA PRO A 113 -20.16 3.97 3.59
C PRO A 113 -19.08 3.30 4.45
N ALA A 114 -18.38 4.10 5.26
CA ALA A 114 -17.41 3.56 6.22
C ALA A 114 -18.10 2.56 7.16
N PRO A 115 -17.48 1.42 7.46
CA PRO A 115 -18.03 0.43 8.38
C PRO A 115 -18.27 1.02 9.78
N ALA A 116 -19.40 0.69 10.41
CA ALA A 116 -19.67 1.10 11.77
C ALA A 116 -18.79 0.32 12.76
N LYS A 117 -18.21 1.02 13.74
CA LYS A 117 -17.41 0.42 14.81
C LYS A 117 -18.30 -0.33 15.81
N PRO A 118 -18.12 -1.65 15.99
CA PRO A 118 -18.84 -2.37 17.04
C PRO A 118 -18.39 -1.87 18.43
N PRO A 119 -19.30 -1.62 19.37
CA PRO A 119 -18.94 -1.13 20.70
C PRO A 119 -18.06 -2.13 21.49
N GLN A 120 -18.25 -3.42 21.26
CA GLN A 120 -17.51 -4.50 21.93
C GLN A 120 -16.00 -4.48 21.62
N MET A 121 -15.59 -3.89 20.51
CA MET A 121 -14.15 -3.85 20.14
C MET A 121 -13.28 -3.03 21.11
N ASN A 122 -13.87 -2.29 22.04
CA ASN A 122 -13.14 -1.57 23.09
C ASN A 122 -12.88 -2.44 24.34
N GLU A 123 -13.40 -3.66 24.39
CA GLU A 123 -13.27 -4.57 25.52
C GLU A 123 -12.05 -5.48 25.34
N ASP A 124 -11.26 -5.66 26.40
CA ASP A 124 -10.19 -6.67 26.45
C ASP A 124 -10.82 -8.04 26.77
N SER A 125 -11.51 -8.60 25.78
CA SER A 125 -12.27 -9.85 25.88
C SER A 125 -12.24 -10.64 24.57
N ALA A 126 -12.64 -11.91 24.61
CA ALA A 126 -12.79 -12.73 23.41
C ALA A 126 -13.81 -12.13 22.42
N GLU A 127 -14.89 -11.57 22.94
CA GLU A 127 -15.92 -10.89 22.18
C GLU A 127 -15.38 -9.60 21.54
N GLY A 128 -14.57 -8.83 22.29
CA GLY A 128 -13.89 -7.64 21.77
C GLY A 128 -12.89 -7.98 20.66
N ALA A 129 -12.13 -9.05 20.82
CA ALA A 129 -11.21 -9.55 19.78
C ALA A 129 -11.98 -9.95 18.51
N ALA A 130 -13.06 -10.73 18.65
CA ALA A 130 -13.88 -11.18 17.51
C ALA A 130 -14.56 -9.99 16.81
N ALA A 131 -15.15 -9.05 17.56
CA ALA A 131 -15.76 -7.84 17.01
C ALA A 131 -14.73 -6.99 16.22
N SER A 132 -13.52 -6.87 16.76
CA SER A 132 -12.41 -6.14 16.12
C SER A 132 -11.94 -6.79 14.83
N VAL A 133 -11.84 -8.13 14.79
CA VAL A 133 -11.49 -8.86 13.56
C VAL A 133 -12.60 -8.74 12.51
N GLY A 134 -13.86 -8.81 12.90
CA GLY A 134 -15.00 -8.60 11.99
C GLY A 134 -14.99 -7.19 11.38
N TYR A 135 -14.73 -6.19 12.21
CA TYR A 135 -14.57 -4.81 11.77
C TYR A 135 -13.38 -4.64 10.83
N PHE A 136 -12.23 -5.23 11.15
CA PHE A 136 -11.03 -5.21 10.33
C PHE A 136 -11.25 -5.84 8.94
N LEU A 137 -11.99 -6.95 8.85
CA LEU A 137 -12.39 -7.55 7.58
C LEU A 137 -13.30 -6.63 6.74
N ASN A 138 -14.20 -5.87 7.38
CA ASN A 138 -15.01 -4.87 6.69
C ASN A 138 -14.16 -3.69 6.21
N LEU A 139 -13.18 -3.25 6.99
CA LEU A 139 -12.23 -2.22 6.59
C LEU A 139 -11.32 -2.65 5.43
N TYR A 140 -10.93 -3.93 5.38
CA TYR A 140 -10.20 -4.50 4.24
C TYR A 140 -10.99 -4.30 2.95
N ARG A 141 -12.26 -4.69 2.94
CA ARG A 141 -13.14 -4.50 1.79
C ARG A 141 -13.32 -3.02 1.45
N TYR A 142 -13.60 -2.20 2.45
CA TYR A 142 -13.77 -0.75 2.32
C TYR A 142 -12.55 -0.06 1.70
N ALA A 143 -11.34 -0.43 2.14
CA ALA A 143 -10.10 0.13 1.62
C ALA A 143 -9.90 -0.15 0.12
N PHE A 144 -10.20 -1.36 -0.34
CA PHE A 144 -10.11 -1.68 -1.78
C PHE A 144 -11.18 -1.01 -2.62
N MET A 145 -12.40 -0.82 -2.09
CA MET A 145 -13.47 -0.15 -2.80
C MET A 145 -13.27 1.36 -2.89
N THR A 146 -12.85 2.01 -1.80
CA THR A 146 -12.85 3.48 -1.68
C THR A 146 -11.47 4.12 -1.73
N GLY A 147 -10.39 3.36 -1.47
CA GLY A 147 -9.04 3.87 -1.29
C GLY A 147 -8.76 4.45 0.11
N ASP A 148 -9.75 4.53 0.99
CA ASP A 148 -9.55 5.01 2.35
C ASP A 148 -9.01 3.88 3.23
N THR A 149 -7.70 3.92 3.49
CA THR A 149 -6.98 2.96 4.33
C THR A 149 -6.79 3.44 5.77
N THR A 150 -7.33 4.60 6.16
CA THR A 150 -7.02 5.27 7.42
C THR A 150 -7.30 4.41 8.66
N GLU A 151 -8.53 3.92 8.79
CA GLU A 151 -8.91 3.08 9.95
C GLU A 151 -8.28 1.68 9.88
N PHE A 152 -8.12 1.11 8.68
CA PHE A 152 -7.42 -0.15 8.49
C PHE A 152 -5.96 -0.06 8.98
N ALA A 153 -5.27 1.02 8.62
CA ALA A 153 -3.91 1.29 9.09
C ALA A 153 -3.86 1.53 10.61
N ALA A 154 -4.85 2.25 11.17
CA ALA A 154 -4.92 2.50 12.60
C ALA A 154 -5.10 1.23 13.45
N MET A 155 -5.67 0.17 12.89
CA MET A 155 -5.80 -1.14 13.53
C MET A 155 -4.64 -2.10 13.23
N SER A 156 -3.75 -1.72 12.33
CA SER A 156 -2.62 -2.56 11.90
C SER A 156 -1.40 -2.34 12.80
N ASP A 157 -0.78 -3.44 13.23
CA ASP A 157 0.53 -3.38 13.90
C ASP A 157 1.64 -3.15 12.85
N ASP A 158 2.68 -2.40 13.19
CA ASP A 158 3.79 -2.07 12.28
C ASP A 158 4.48 -3.30 11.69
N ARG A 159 4.41 -4.45 12.39
CA ARG A 159 4.99 -5.72 11.96
C ARG A 159 4.08 -6.56 11.06
N CYS A 160 2.83 -6.14 10.86
CA CYS A 160 1.85 -6.86 10.06
C CYS A 160 2.16 -6.74 8.55
N LYS A 161 2.81 -7.74 7.98
CA LYS A 161 3.16 -7.75 6.55
C LYS A 161 1.93 -7.74 5.65
N PHE A 162 0.91 -8.52 5.98
CA PHE A 162 -0.37 -8.52 5.25
C PHE A 162 -1.01 -7.13 5.27
N CYS A 163 -1.05 -6.50 6.45
CA CYS A 163 -1.66 -5.18 6.58
C CYS A 163 -0.95 -4.14 5.70
N LYS A 164 0.39 -4.15 5.74
CA LYS A 164 1.19 -3.26 4.89
C LYS A 164 0.93 -3.51 3.40
N SER A 165 0.96 -4.77 2.96
CA SER A 165 0.67 -5.14 1.57
C SER A 165 -0.73 -4.66 1.15
N THR A 166 -1.75 -4.88 1.99
CA THR A 166 -3.12 -4.43 1.72
C THR A 166 -3.20 -2.91 1.53
N ILE A 167 -2.53 -2.13 2.38
CA ILE A 167 -2.49 -0.67 2.28
C ILE A 167 -1.79 -0.25 0.98
N ASP A 168 -0.64 -0.85 0.68
CA ASP A 168 0.14 -0.55 -0.52
C ASP A 168 -0.68 -0.88 -1.78
N ASP A 169 -1.35 -2.04 -1.83
CA ASP A 169 -2.16 -2.50 -2.96
C ASP A 169 -3.40 -1.60 -3.18
N ALA A 170 -4.13 -1.27 -2.10
CA ALA A 170 -5.28 -0.36 -2.19
C ALA A 170 -4.85 1.03 -2.70
N ASN A 171 -3.77 1.57 -2.15
CA ASN A 171 -3.21 2.86 -2.60
C ASN A 171 -2.73 2.79 -4.06
N ASP A 172 -2.11 1.70 -4.51
CA ASP A 172 -1.65 1.52 -5.89
C ASP A 172 -2.83 1.53 -6.87
N ILE A 173 -3.90 0.80 -6.56
CA ILE A 173 -5.12 0.78 -7.37
C ILE A 173 -5.70 2.20 -7.51
N HIS A 174 -5.93 2.88 -6.38
CA HIS A 174 -6.62 4.18 -6.38
C HIS A 174 -5.78 5.34 -6.92
N SER A 175 -4.45 5.32 -6.68
CA SER A 175 -3.53 6.33 -7.25
C SER A 175 -3.52 6.32 -8.78
N LYS A 176 -3.82 5.18 -9.38
CA LYS A 176 -3.96 5.00 -10.83
C LYS A 176 -5.38 5.25 -11.35
N GLY A 177 -6.29 5.72 -10.48
CA GLY A 177 -7.69 5.96 -10.80
C GLY A 177 -8.52 4.68 -10.93
N GLY A 178 -8.05 3.58 -10.36
CA GLY A 178 -8.74 2.30 -10.30
C GLY A 178 -9.65 2.16 -9.08
N TRP A 179 -10.29 1.01 -8.96
CA TRP A 179 -11.16 0.62 -7.84
C TRP A 179 -11.32 -0.90 -7.81
N ALA A 180 -11.87 -1.43 -6.71
CA ALA A 180 -12.41 -2.78 -6.69
C ALA A 180 -13.94 -2.72 -6.66
N ASP A 181 -14.62 -3.58 -7.42
CA ASP A 181 -16.07 -3.70 -7.36
C ASP A 181 -16.50 -4.15 -5.95
N LYS A 182 -17.73 -3.83 -5.58
CA LYS A 182 -18.33 -4.37 -4.36
C LYS A 182 -18.49 -5.88 -4.48
N TRP A 183 -17.98 -6.62 -3.47
CA TRP A 183 -18.14 -8.08 -3.40
C TRP A 183 -18.77 -8.50 -2.09
N ASP A 184 -19.40 -9.68 -2.11
CA ASP A 184 -20.00 -10.26 -0.92
C ASP A 184 -18.92 -10.83 0.00
N GLN A 185 -19.11 -10.62 1.31
CA GLN A 185 -18.27 -11.17 2.35
C GLN A 185 -19.14 -11.61 3.52
N GLU A 186 -19.09 -12.89 3.83
CA GLU A 186 -19.88 -13.48 4.91
C GLU A 186 -18.96 -14.19 5.91
N ILE A 187 -19.01 -13.77 7.16
CA ILE A 187 -18.31 -14.45 8.24
C ILE A 187 -19.18 -15.60 8.73
N VAL A 188 -18.76 -16.83 8.44
CA VAL A 188 -19.49 -18.04 8.81
C VAL A 188 -19.30 -18.37 10.29
N SER A 189 -18.07 -18.26 10.79
CA SER A 189 -17.76 -18.49 12.20
C SER A 189 -16.47 -17.81 12.61
N MET A 190 -16.35 -17.50 13.90
CA MET A 190 -15.13 -17.05 14.55
C MET A 190 -14.85 -17.88 15.79
N THR A 191 -13.58 -18.19 16.05
CA THR A 191 -13.13 -18.88 17.26
C THR A 191 -11.93 -18.15 17.81
N TYR A 192 -12.03 -17.70 19.05
CA TYR A 192 -10.93 -17.06 19.78
C TYR A 192 -10.08 -18.10 20.51
N TYR A 193 -8.79 -17.89 20.47
CA TYR A 193 -7.80 -18.65 21.24
C TYR A 193 -6.89 -17.67 21.97
N GLU A 194 -6.83 -17.81 23.27
CA GLU A 194 -5.92 -17.02 24.09
C GLU A 194 -4.47 -17.32 23.70
N LYS A 195 -3.61 -16.31 23.80
CA LYS A 195 -2.18 -16.48 23.54
C LYS A 195 -1.56 -17.47 24.52
N LEU A 196 -0.64 -18.27 24.01
CA LEU A 196 0.18 -19.14 24.84
C LEU A 196 1.28 -18.33 25.53
N GLU A 197 1.84 -18.89 26.61
CA GLU A 197 2.99 -18.29 27.28
C GLU A 197 4.15 -18.05 26.30
N GLY A 198 4.75 -16.87 26.37
CA GLY A 198 5.82 -16.44 25.46
C GLY A 198 5.35 -15.88 24.10
N TYR A 199 4.05 -15.88 23.82
CA TYR A 199 3.48 -15.27 22.61
C TYR A 199 2.87 -13.90 22.90
N GLU A 200 2.98 -12.98 21.92
CA GLU A 200 2.45 -11.62 22.06
C GLU A 200 0.99 -11.50 21.62
N TYR A 201 0.53 -12.40 20.73
CA TYR A 201 -0.78 -12.31 20.08
C TYR A 201 -1.70 -13.46 20.49
N ASN A 202 -2.95 -13.11 20.72
CA ASN A 202 -4.07 -14.04 20.71
C ASN A 202 -4.37 -14.42 19.26
N ARG A 203 -5.06 -15.54 19.03
CA ARG A 203 -5.48 -15.95 17.70
C ARG A 203 -6.99 -15.91 17.57
N VAL A 204 -7.48 -15.27 16.51
CA VAL A 204 -8.87 -15.39 16.08
C VAL A 204 -8.88 -16.15 14.75
N LYS A 205 -9.46 -17.35 14.76
CA LYS A 205 -9.73 -18.12 13.55
C LYS A 205 -11.07 -17.70 12.99
N VAL A 206 -11.11 -17.36 11.72
CA VAL A 206 -12.33 -16.98 10.99
C VAL A 206 -12.55 -17.96 9.85
N ILE A 207 -13.77 -18.42 9.69
CA ILE A 207 -14.22 -19.06 8.45
C ILE A 207 -15.07 -18.03 7.71
N VAL A 208 -14.67 -17.73 6.48
CA VAL A 208 -15.29 -16.66 5.69
C VAL A 208 -15.59 -17.13 4.27
N ASN A 209 -16.71 -16.69 3.74
CA ASN A 209 -17.06 -16.81 2.33
C ASN A 209 -16.77 -15.47 1.65
N TYR A 210 -16.07 -15.51 0.52
CA TYR A 210 -15.86 -14.35 -0.34
C TYR A 210 -16.57 -14.56 -1.67
N GLY A 211 -17.34 -13.57 -2.11
CA GLY A 211 -17.86 -13.52 -3.46
C GLY A 211 -16.74 -13.28 -4.49
N ALA A 212 -17.07 -13.46 -5.76
CA ALA A 212 -16.15 -13.08 -6.84
C ALA A 212 -15.86 -11.57 -6.78
N MET A 213 -14.60 -11.20 -7.02
CA MET A 213 -14.15 -9.81 -6.97
C MET A 213 -13.49 -9.43 -8.30
N ALA A 214 -13.67 -8.20 -8.73
CA ALA A 214 -12.93 -7.60 -9.84
C ALA A 214 -12.28 -6.30 -9.38
N SER A 215 -10.99 -6.13 -9.66
CA SER A 215 -10.26 -4.88 -9.43
C SER A 215 -9.83 -4.31 -10.77
N TYR A 216 -10.05 -3.02 -10.96
CA TYR A 216 -9.77 -2.28 -12.18
C TYR A 216 -8.62 -1.31 -11.95
N TYR A 217 -7.76 -1.18 -12.95
CA TYR A 217 -6.66 -0.23 -12.96
C TYR A 217 -6.86 0.77 -14.10
N GLY A 218 -6.53 2.04 -13.84
CA GLY A 218 -6.48 3.07 -14.87
C GLY A 218 -7.80 3.25 -15.65
N ASP A 219 -7.83 2.78 -16.86
CA ASP A 219 -8.96 2.95 -17.80
C ASP A 219 -10.07 1.90 -17.67
N GLY A 220 -10.00 1.03 -16.68
CA GLY A 220 -10.98 -0.05 -16.46
C GLY A 220 -10.86 -1.23 -17.43
N GLN A 221 -9.81 -1.26 -18.26
CA GLN A 221 -9.55 -2.38 -19.15
C GLN A 221 -8.80 -3.49 -18.41
N ASN A 222 -9.08 -4.75 -18.79
CA ASN A 222 -8.40 -5.92 -18.26
C ASN A 222 -8.41 -6.00 -16.70
N PRO A 223 -9.58 -6.16 -16.07
CA PRO A 223 -9.67 -6.28 -14.62
C PRO A 223 -8.91 -7.50 -14.12
N SER A 224 -8.28 -7.37 -12.94
CA SER A 224 -7.84 -8.52 -12.16
C SER A 224 -9.06 -9.12 -11.47
N THR A 225 -9.33 -10.40 -11.67
CA THR A 225 -10.49 -11.07 -11.10
C THR A 225 -10.08 -12.22 -10.18
N SER A 226 -10.86 -12.44 -9.13
CA SER A 226 -10.80 -13.65 -8.32
C SER A 226 -12.16 -14.31 -8.26
N GLU A 227 -12.16 -15.63 -8.30
CA GLU A 227 -13.37 -16.43 -8.16
C GLU A 227 -13.89 -16.40 -6.70
N ALA A 228 -15.17 -16.69 -6.54
CA ALA A 228 -15.76 -16.86 -5.22
C ALA A 228 -15.08 -18.01 -4.46
N THR A 229 -14.81 -17.81 -3.18
CA THR A 229 -14.18 -18.80 -2.30
C THR A 229 -15.06 -19.03 -1.08
N TYR A 230 -15.37 -20.29 -0.79
CA TYR A 230 -16.24 -20.68 0.31
C TYR A 230 -15.48 -21.45 1.38
N GLY A 231 -15.81 -21.13 2.64
CA GLY A 231 -15.20 -21.80 3.79
C GLY A 231 -13.69 -21.56 3.88
N GLN A 232 -13.22 -20.37 3.47
CA GLN A 232 -11.83 -19.99 3.62
C GLN A 232 -11.51 -19.81 5.10
N GLU A 233 -10.53 -20.57 5.60
CA GLU A 233 -9.99 -20.35 6.93
C GLU A 233 -8.93 -19.22 6.88
N VAL A 234 -9.09 -18.24 7.76
CA VAL A 234 -8.13 -17.15 7.95
C VAL A 234 -7.82 -17.02 9.44
N ASN A 235 -6.54 -17.02 9.78
CA ASN A 235 -6.07 -16.83 11.14
C ASN A 235 -5.56 -15.40 11.33
N PHE A 236 -6.06 -14.74 12.38
CA PHE A 236 -5.64 -13.40 12.78
C PHE A 236 -4.85 -13.49 14.09
N GLY A 237 -3.64 -12.93 14.10
CA GLY A 237 -2.90 -12.64 15.31
C GLY A 237 -3.29 -11.26 15.82
N VAL A 238 -3.94 -11.19 16.99
CA VAL A 238 -4.47 -9.94 17.56
C VAL A 238 -3.97 -9.71 18.97
N ARG A 239 -3.78 -8.46 19.36
CA ARG A 239 -3.44 -8.09 20.74
C ARG A 239 -4.19 -6.86 21.19
N TYR A 240 -4.60 -6.85 22.45
CA TYR A 240 -5.16 -5.64 23.07
C TYR A 240 -4.02 -4.75 23.57
N ASN A 241 -4.01 -3.52 23.14
CA ASN A 241 -2.98 -2.56 23.50
C ASN A 241 -3.54 -1.14 23.56
N ASN A 242 -3.31 -0.44 24.66
CA ASN A 242 -3.75 0.95 24.85
C ASN A 242 -5.25 1.17 24.56
N GLY A 243 -6.11 0.26 25.07
CA GLY A 243 -7.56 0.40 24.94
C GLY A 243 -8.13 0.00 23.58
N ARG A 244 -7.37 -0.70 22.73
CA ARG A 244 -7.81 -1.16 21.41
C ARG A 244 -7.15 -2.46 20.98
N TRP A 245 -7.83 -3.20 20.13
CA TRP A 245 -7.28 -4.36 19.47
C TRP A 245 -6.45 -3.96 18.24
N MET A 246 -5.29 -4.58 18.10
CA MET A 246 -4.36 -4.40 16.97
C MET A 246 -4.17 -5.74 16.26
N VAL A 247 -4.15 -5.72 14.94
CA VAL A 247 -3.88 -6.90 14.11
C VAL A 247 -2.39 -6.93 13.75
N GLY A 248 -1.69 -7.97 14.21
CA GLY A 248 -0.25 -8.14 13.99
C GLY A 248 0.10 -9.17 12.92
N ALA A 249 -0.84 -10.06 12.60
CA ALA A 249 -0.66 -11.05 11.55
C ALA A 249 -2.01 -11.47 10.96
N VAL A 250 -2.01 -11.78 9.68
CA VAL A 250 -3.14 -12.42 8.98
C VAL A 250 -2.57 -13.50 8.08
N GLU A 251 -3.15 -14.71 8.17
CA GLU A 251 -2.72 -15.87 7.40
C GLU A 251 -3.94 -16.63 6.87
N ALA A 252 -4.04 -16.72 5.55
CA ALA A 252 -5.02 -17.59 4.91
C ALA A 252 -4.46 -19.01 4.83
N VAL A 253 -5.25 -19.99 5.28
CA VAL A 253 -4.86 -21.41 5.24
C VAL A 253 -5.15 -21.95 3.85
N SER A 254 -4.12 -22.43 3.14
CA SER A 254 -4.29 -23.12 1.88
C SER A 254 -4.96 -24.47 2.09
N LYS A 255 -5.97 -24.79 1.26
CA LYS A 255 -6.62 -26.11 1.25
C LYS A 255 -5.78 -27.11 0.50
#